data_5e123e00fb74e6f8fedde5ad3983bbb6
#
_entry.id   5e123e00fb74e6f8fedde5ad3983bbb6
#
_cell.length_a   1.000
_cell.length_b   1.000
_cell.length_c   1.000
_cell.angle_alpha   90.00
_cell.angle_beta   90.00
_cell.angle_gamma   90.00
#
_symmetry.space_group_name_H-M   'P 1'
#
loop_
_entity.id
_entity.type
_entity.pdbx_description
1 polymer ?
#
loop_
_entity_poly.entity_id
_entity_poly.type
_entity_poly.pdbx_seq_one_letter_code
_entity_poly.pdbx_strand_id
1 'polypeptide(L)'
;VRLLDPYTYSIQIAADYANYYYAFSYASLSPLYLPMYASADLTVKDDGNGAYLDGGELVADEINASRYVYADRVSAGPYMVKSLDTGALTATLEINPNYAGNFEGQKPSIQTIVVVKAEDDTMMDAFKTGEINFLSQLSEGDQINAALDMAETGEFDYCHYTRNGYGKIMFQCDGGPTQFAAVRQAVAYLLDREEFATTFTGGYGSVVHGPYSTAQWMYQDSEEFFNDNLNTYSYDPAKAVEVLEADGWTLDAEGNEYSGTGLRYKEVTAEEAGDYALNVTLADGRILMPLHIMWASSENNPVSALLATMLANGKQTADAGMQIEQVTMTFSELLNWIYRDTSVGDQYGVFTYGMFNLATGFADVYDYAYNFASDPESDYVKMGYNQNYIFDKELDDLSMDMVYKSAPGDDATYLDYFQKFIVRWNALLPEIPLYCNDYHTFFPSWLKNYNESSLWDFQKAIVYASIEGAE
;
A
#
# COMPACT_ATOMS: atom_id res chain seq x y z
N VAL A 1 16.70 18.15 19.54
CA VAL A 1 17.97 17.44 19.37
C VAL A 1 19.09 18.27 19.95
N ARG A 2 20.05 17.66 20.64
CA ARG A 2 21.27 18.29 21.15
C ARG A 2 22.49 17.58 20.58
N LEU A 3 23.48 18.30 20.13
CA LEU A 3 24.78 17.77 19.74
C LEU A 3 25.74 17.90 20.94
N LEU A 4 26.20 16.78 21.46
CA LEU A 4 27.08 16.75 22.64
C LEU A 4 28.55 16.76 22.20
N ASP A 5 28.87 16.06 21.11
CA ASP A 5 30.15 16.03 20.43
C ASP A 5 29.96 15.59 18.95
N PRO A 6 30.99 15.51 18.12
CA PRO A 6 30.86 15.12 16.71
C PRO A 6 30.23 13.75 16.43
N TYR A 7 30.12 12.89 17.44
CA TYR A 7 29.62 11.50 17.30
C TYR A 7 28.46 11.19 18.27
N THR A 8 28.09 12.18 19.11
CA THR A 8 27.07 11.95 20.16
C THR A 8 26.00 13.03 20.10
N TYR A 9 24.78 12.61 20.04
CA TYR A 9 23.61 13.50 20.14
C TYR A 9 22.61 12.95 21.14
N SER A 10 21.72 13.80 21.62
CA SER A 10 20.55 13.41 22.41
C SER A 10 19.27 13.96 21.82
N ILE A 11 18.19 13.20 21.99
CA ILE A 11 16.85 13.58 21.56
C ILE A 11 15.98 13.70 22.78
N GLN A 12 15.23 14.78 22.85
CA GLN A 12 14.13 14.95 23.81
C GLN A 12 12.84 15.07 22.99
N ILE A 13 11.91 14.16 23.23
CA ILE A 13 10.58 14.21 22.61
C ILE A 13 9.81 15.36 23.24
N ALA A 14 9.17 16.21 22.45
CA ALA A 14 8.34 17.30 22.94
C ALA A 14 7.15 16.76 23.75
N ALA A 15 6.74 17.51 24.78
CA ALA A 15 5.71 17.06 25.72
C ALA A 15 4.37 16.70 25.02
N ASP A 16 4.04 17.43 23.96
CA ASP A 16 2.81 17.21 23.18
C ASP A 16 2.79 15.85 22.46
N TYR A 17 3.97 15.26 22.21
CA TYR A 17 4.13 13.94 21.57
C TYR A 17 4.54 12.84 22.57
N ALA A 18 4.63 13.14 23.86
CA ALA A 18 5.03 12.14 24.86
C ALA A 18 4.00 11.02 25.05
N ASN A 19 2.73 11.29 24.72
CA ASN A 19 1.63 10.32 24.77
C ASN A 19 1.34 9.67 23.41
N TYR A 20 2.14 9.96 22.38
CA TYR A 20 2.04 9.25 21.10
C TYR A 20 2.53 7.82 21.27
N TYR A 21 1.73 6.83 20.92
CA TYR A 21 2.03 5.41 21.14
C TYR A 21 3.40 5.00 20.57
N TYR A 22 3.72 5.48 19.38
CA TYR A 22 5.02 5.24 18.73
C TYR A 22 6.07 6.32 19.01
N ALA A 23 5.99 7.02 20.14
CA ALA A 23 6.89 8.15 20.43
C ALA A 23 8.38 7.77 20.32
N PHE A 24 8.75 6.53 20.62
CA PHE A 24 10.12 6.06 20.48
C PHE A 24 10.63 6.04 19.04
N SER A 25 9.76 6.02 18.03
CA SER A 25 10.15 6.13 16.62
C SER A 25 10.84 7.47 16.33
N TYR A 26 10.49 8.54 17.06
CA TYR A 26 11.16 9.85 16.96
C TYR A 26 12.62 9.84 17.44
N ALA A 27 13.02 8.82 18.18
CA ALA A 27 14.41 8.66 18.59
C ALA A 27 15.29 8.01 17.51
N SER A 28 14.69 7.47 16.45
CA SER A 28 15.40 6.89 15.32
C SER A 28 15.71 7.97 14.28
N LEU A 29 16.98 8.36 14.17
CA LEU A 29 17.46 9.31 13.16
C LEU A 29 18.41 8.63 12.20
N SER A 30 18.14 8.79 10.91
CA SER A 30 19.08 8.39 9.84
C SER A 30 19.98 9.57 9.50
N PRO A 31 21.31 9.43 9.60
CA PRO A 31 22.24 10.50 9.24
C PRO A 31 22.20 10.80 7.73
N LEU A 32 22.15 12.06 7.36
CA LEU A 32 22.21 12.54 5.98
C LEU A 32 23.52 13.26 5.72
N TYR A 33 24.10 13.04 4.54
CA TYR A 33 25.26 13.78 4.09
C TYR A 33 24.85 15.14 3.52
N LEU A 34 24.93 16.19 4.34
CA LEU A 34 24.44 17.54 4.02
C LEU A 34 24.86 18.08 2.64
N PRO A 35 26.11 17.89 2.15
CA PRO A 35 26.52 18.40 0.84
C PRO A 35 25.72 17.89 -0.35
N MET A 36 24.89 16.85 -0.17
CA MET A 36 23.96 16.40 -1.21
C MET A 36 22.62 17.15 -1.23
N TYR A 37 22.35 17.97 -0.23
CA TYR A 37 21.01 18.54 0.00
C TYR A 37 21.03 20.05 0.21
N ALA A 38 22.21 20.62 0.35
CA ALA A 38 22.37 21.98 0.88
C ALA A 38 23.57 22.70 0.25
N SER A 39 23.59 24.03 0.41
CA SER A 39 24.75 24.84 0.08
C SER A 39 25.99 24.40 0.88
N ALA A 40 27.17 24.56 0.28
CA ALA A 40 28.44 24.10 0.86
C ALA A 40 28.77 24.73 2.24
N ASP A 41 28.15 25.85 2.54
CA ASP A 41 28.36 26.60 3.81
C ASP A 41 27.42 26.12 4.92
N LEU A 42 26.41 25.28 4.63
CA LEU A 42 25.47 24.81 5.64
C LEU A 42 26.15 23.84 6.60
N THR A 43 26.02 24.15 7.88
CA THR A 43 26.52 23.33 8.99
C THR A 43 25.46 23.11 10.05
N VAL A 44 25.62 22.07 10.86
CA VAL A 44 24.79 21.86 12.06
C VAL A 44 25.57 22.31 13.28
N LYS A 45 24.98 23.18 14.07
CA LYS A 45 25.54 23.67 15.33
C LYS A 45 24.59 23.44 16.49
N ASP A 46 25.09 23.56 17.74
CA ASP A 46 24.31 23.53 18.97
C ASP A 46 24.69 24.75 19.84
N ASP A 47 23.69 25.50 20.30
CA ASP A 47 23.88 26.71 21.11
C ASP A 47 23.68 26.50 22.62
N GLY A 48 23.48 25.24 23.03
CA GLY A 48 23.16 24.89 24.41
C GLY A 48 21.63 24.69 24.63
N ASN A 49 20.78 25.16 23.73
CA ASN A 49 19.32 24.98 23.78
C ASN A 49 18.84 23.95 22.76
N GLY A 50 19.55 23.79 21.65
CA GLY A 50 19.20 22.84 20.58
C GLY A 50 20.17 22.86 19.42
N ALA A 51 20.12 21.82 18.61
CA ALA A 51 20.80 21.77 17.32
C ALA A 51 20.03 22.63 16.29
N TYR A 52 20.77 23.39 15.47
CA TYR A 52 20.21 24.22 14.41
C TYR A 52 21.12 24.24 13.18
N LEU A 53 20.55 24.63 12.04
CA LEU A 53 21.29 24.83 10.80
C LEU A 53 21.90 26.25 10.78
N ASP A 54 23.18 26.37 10.40
CA ASP A 54 23.91 27.62 10.40
C ASP A 54 24.79 27.78 9.17
N GLY A 55 24.92 29.01 8.67
CA GLY A 55 25.87 29.41 7.64
C GLY A 55 25.39 29.22 6.20
N GLY A 56 24.29 28.54 5.96
CA GLY A 56 23.76 28.26 4.62
C GLY A 56 22.29 27.93 4.64
N GLU A 57 21.79 27.36 3.55
CA GLU A 57 20.39 26.98 3.38
C GLU A 57 20.24 25.60 2.75
N LEU A 58 19.11 24.96 2.99
CA LEU A 58 18.66 23.82 2.20
C LEU A 58 18.17 24.32 0.84
N VAL A 59 18.68 23.72 -0.23
CA VAL A 59 18.38 24.15 -1.60
C VAL A 59 17.39 23.17 -2.22
N ALA A 60 16.18 23.63 -2.52
CA ALA A 60 15.11 22.79 -3.04
C ALA A 60 15.50 22.06 -4.34
N ASP A 61 16.22 22.76 -5.24
CA ASP A 61 16.68 22.16 -6.49
C ASP A 61 17.73 21.08 -6.25
N GLU A 62 18.64 21.24 -5.28
CA GLU A 62 19.61 20.20 -4.90
C GLU A 62 18.93 19.01 -4.22
N ILE A 63 17.94 19.24 -3.35
CA ILE A 63 17.15 18.18 -2.75
C ILE A 63 16.43 17.37 -3.84
N ASN A 64 15.82 18.03 -4.82
CA ASN A 64 15.16 17.36 -5.93
C ASN A 64 16.14 16.61 -6.83
N ALA A 65 17.26 17.24 -7.17
CA ALA A 65 18.31 16.61 -7.98
C ALA A 65 18.92 15.39 -7.29
N SER A 66 19.04 15.39 -5.96
CA SER A 66 19.63 14.28 -5.19
C SER A 66 18.87 12.95 -5.37
N ARG A 67 17.60 12.99 -5.77
CA ARG A 67 16.78 11.80 -6.07
C ARG A 67 17.34 11.00 -7.26
N TYR A 68 18.08 11.66 -8.15
CA TYR A 68 18.60 11.08 -9.38
C TYR A 68 20.11 10.83 -9.33
N VAL A 69 20.75 11.05 -8.18
CA VAL A 69 22.16 10.74 -7.94
C VAL A 69 22.26 9.33 -7.39
N TYR A 70 22.69 8.38 -8.21
CA TYR A 70 22.77 6.97 -7.85
C TYR A 70 24.20 6.50 -7.61
N ALA A 71 25.07 6.59 -8.64
CA ALA A 71 26.43 6.06 -8.57
C ALA A 71 27.36 6.87 -7.66
N ASP A 72 27.18 8.19 -7.60
CA ASP A 72 27.99 9.10 -6.77
C ASP A 72 27.34 9.39 -5.41
N ARG A 73 26.31 8.65 -5.03
CA ARG A 73 25.60 8.84 -3.77
C ARG A 73 26.45 8.36 -2.59
N VAL A 74 26.70 9.25 -1.64
CA VAL A 74 27.32 8.85 -0.37
C VAL A 74 26.35 7.98 0.42
N SER A 75 26.79 6.76 0.76
CA SER A 75 25.99 5.77 1.48
C SER A 75 26.75 5.26 2.70
N ALA A 76 26.04 5.08 3.81
CA ALA A 76 26.54 4.40 5.01
C ALA A 76 26.20 2.90 5.01
N GLY A 77 25.46 2.41 4.02
CA GLY A 77 25.02 1.02 3.93
C GLY A 77 26.12 0.05 3.50
N PRO A 78 25.81 -1.27 3.52
CA PRO A 78 26.78 -2.33 3.21
C PRO A 78 27.19 -2.37 1.74
N TYR A 79 26.36 -1.84 0.83
CA TYR A 79 26.61 -1.79 -0.60
C TYR A 79 26.47 -0.37 -1.14
N MET A 80 27.20 -0.10 -2.23
CA MET A 80 27.11 1.13 -3.01
C MET A 80 26.69 0.81 -4.44
N VAL A 81 25.95 1.72 -5.07
CA VAL A 81 25.64 1.62 -6.50
C VAL A 81 26.91 1.91 -7.30
N LYS A 82 27.41 0.92 -8.02
CA LYS A 82 28.56 1.04 -8.93
C LYS A 82 28.16 1.62 -10.28
N SER A 83 27.04 1.11 -10.80
CA SER A 83 26.49 1.56 -12.08
C SER A 83 24.97 1.35 -12.10
N LEU A 84 24.30 2.20 -12.85
CA LEU A 84 22.88 2.09 -13.16
C LEU A 84 22.70 2.34 -14.66
N ASP A 85 22.08 1.39 -15.34
CA ASP A 85 21.63 1.53 -16.72
C ASP A 85 20.10 1.60 -16.71
N THR A 86 19.57 2.82 -16.90
CA THR A 86 18.13 3.07 -16.91
C THR A 86 17.46 2.60 -18.20
N GLY A 87 18.23 2.38 -19.28
CA GLY A 87 17.72 1.83 -20.53
C GLY A 87 17.56 0.31 -20.46
N ALA A 88 18.56 -0.37 -19.89
CA ALA A 88 18.52 -1.82 -19.67
C ALA A 88 17.83 -2.21 -18.35
N LEU A 89 17.44 -1.26 -17.51
CA LEU A 89 16.87 -1.47 -16.17
C LEU A 89 17.76 -2.39 -15.32
N THR A 90 19.07 -2.13 -15.30
CA THR A 90 20.05 -2.95 -14.59
C THR A 90 20.89 -2.07 -13.65
N ALA A 91 21.08 -2.53 -12.41
CA ALA A 91 21.98 -1.88 -11.45
C ALA A 91 23.02 -2.86 -10.94
N THR A 92 24.27 -2.39 -10.80
CA THR A 92 25.35 -3.14 -10.16
C THR A 92 25.68 -2.51 -8.82
N LEU A 93 25.66 -3.33 -7.78
CA LEU A 93 26.01 -2.96 -6.43
C LEU A 93 27.34 -3.65 -6.06
N GLU A 94 28.24 -2.91 -5.40
CA GLU A 94 29.49 -3.46 -4.84
C GLU A 94 29.57 -3.18 -3.35
N ILE A 95 30.29 -4.02 -2.60
CA ILE A 95 30.52 -3.80 -1.17
C ILE A 95 31.08 -2.39 -0.94
N ASN A 96 30.49 -1.69 0.02
CA ASN A 96 31.01 -0.42 0.50
C ASN A 96 32.25 -0.68 1.39
N PRO A 97 33.45 -0.28 0.96
CA PRO A 97 34.68 -0.54 1.70
C PRO A 97 34.75 0.19 3.04
N ASN A 98 33.92 1.23 3.21
CA ASN A 98 33.84 2.05 4.43
C ASN A 98 32.76 1.55 5.40
N TYR A 99 32.00 0.50 5.05
CA TYR A 99 30.98 -0.03 5.93
C TYR A 99 31.61 -0.68 7.18
N ALA A 100 31.27 -0.14 8.33
CA ALA A 100 31.84 -0.61 9.62
C ALA A 100 31.29 -1.96 10.07
N GLY A 101 30.14 -2.37 9.55
CA GLY A 101 29.33 -3.51 9.99
C GLY A 101 27.98 -3.02 10.56
N ASN A 102 27.07 -3.97 10.73
CA ASN A 102 25.79 -3.70 11.40
C ASN A 102 25.98 -3.63 12.95
N PHE A 103 24.87 -3.61 13.70
CA PHE A 103 24.90 -3.54 15.18
C PHE A 103 25.63 -4.74 15.85
N GLU A 104 25.79 -5.86 15.16
CA GLU A 104 26.58 -7.03 15.60
C GLU A 104 28.01 -7.00 15.04
N GLY A 105 28.38 -6.01 14.25
CA GLY A 105 29.66 -5.94 13.55
C GLY A 105 29.75 -6.81 12.29
N GLN A 106 28.60 -7.40 11.86
CA GLN A 106 28.55 -8.25 10.66
C GLN A 106 28.75 -7.40 9.40
N LYS A 107 29.55 -7.92 8.47
CA LYS A 107 29.83 -7.32 7.15
C LYS A 107 29.41 -8.27 6.04
N PRO A 108 29.00 -7.77 4.87
CA PRO A 108 28.66 -8.61 3.75
C PRO A 108 29.89 -9.33 3.19
N SER A 109 29.69 -10.56 2.69
CA SER A 109 30.73 -11.36 2.04
C SER A 109 30.58 -11.41 0.52
N ILE A 110 29.40 -11.17 -0.03
CA ILE A 110 29.12 -11.22 -1.46
C ILE A 110 29.60 -9.91 -2.09
N GLN A 111 30.61 -9.97 -2.96
CA GLN A 111 31.29 -8.79 -3.50
C GLN A 111 30.41 -7.93 -4.40
N THR A 112 29.59 -8.57 -5.23
CA THR A 112 28.79 -7.89 -6.26
C THR A 112 27.40 -8.45 -6.30
N ILE A 113 26.41 -7.58 -6.37
CA ILE A 113 25.00 -7.89 -6.60
C ILE A 113 24.59 -7.17 -7.89
N VAL A 114 24.03 -7.92 -8.84
CA VAL A 114 23.45 -7.35 -10.07
C VAL A 114 21.94 -7.44 -9.96
N VAL A 115 21.29 -6.31 -9.97
CA VAL A 115 19.81 -6.21 -9.97
C VAL A 115 19.37 -6.02 -11.41
N VAL A 116 18.48 -6.88 -11.88
CA VAL A 116 17.92 -6.84 -13.23
C VAL A 116 16.40 -6.81 -13.17
N LYS A 117 15.75 -6.15 -14.12
CA LYS A 117 14.33 -6.33 -14.34
C LYS A 117 14.10 -7.72 -14.92
N ALA A 118 13.28 -8.53 -14.27
CA ALA A 118 12.81 -9.79 -14.81
C ALA A 118 11.41 -9.59 -15.42
N GLU A 119 11.13 -10.27 -16.53
CA GLU A 119 9.80 -10.29 -17.14
C GLU A 119 9.08 -11.57 -16.72
N ASP A 120 7.81 -11.49 -16.34
CA ASP A 120 7.03 -12.58 -15.77
C ASP A 120 7.03 -13.85 -16.64
N ASP A 121 6.94 -13.68 -17.96
CA ASP A 121 6.92 -14.80 -18.92
C ASP A 121 8.22 -15.58 -19.01
N THR A 122 9.36 -15.00 -18.62
CA THR A 122 10.70 -15.58 -18.83
C THR A 122 11.52 -15.77 -17.58
N MET A 123 11.13 -15.16 -16.45
CA MET A 123 11.95 -15.16 -15.25
C MET A 123 12.19 -16.57 -14.68
N MET A 124 11.21 -17.47 -14.76
CA MET A 124 11.36 -18.86 -14.28
C MET A 124 12.37 -19.66 -15.10
N ASP A 125 12.40 -19.48 -16.41
CA ASP A 125 13.41 -20.11 -17.27
C ASP A 125 14.79 -19.49 -17.05
N ALA A 126 14.89 -18.16 -16.87
CA ALA A 126 16.12 -17.47 -16.52
C ALA A 126 16.67 -17.92 -15.16
N PHE A 127 15.82 -18.15 -14.18
CA PHE A 127 16.21 -18.70 -12.86
C PHE A 127 16.71 -20.16 -13.00
N LYS A 128 15.98 -20.99 -13.70
CA LYS A 128 16.34 -22.40 -13.95
C LYS A 128 17.68 -22.56 -14.67
N THR A 129 17.98 -21.66 -15.63
CA THR A 129 19.24 -21.69 -16.39
C THR A 129 20.40 -21.01 -15.69
N GLY A 130 20.16 -20.33 -14.56
CA GLY A 130 21.16 -19.62 -13.79
C GLY A 130 21.52 -18.23 -14.37
N GLU A 131 20.76 -17.72 -15.31
CA GLU A 131 20.86 -16.34 -15.79
C GLU A 131 20.45 -15.36 -14.67
N ILE A 132 19.43 -15.72 -13.90
CA ILE A 132 19.03 -15.08 -12.64
C ILE A 132 19.29 -16.08 -11.51
N ASN A 133 19.92 -15.60 -10.41
CA ASN A 133 20.24 -16.46 -9.26
C ASN A 133 19.35 -16.19 -8.05
N PHE A 134 18.43 -15.25 -8.13
CA PHE A 134 17.64 -14.82 -6.99
C PHE A 134 16.29 -14.28 -7.44
N LEU A 135 15.22 -14.91 -7.01
CA LEU A 135 13.85 -14.44 -7.22
C LEU A 135 13.28 -13.95 -5.89
N SER A 136 13.10 -12.65 -5.76
CA SER A 136 12.66 -12.02 -4.53
C SER A 136 11.15 -11.90 -4.46
N GLN A 137 10.57 -12.32 -3.35
CA GLN A 137 9.20 -12.00 -2.94
C GLN A 137 8.12 -12.38 -3.98
N LEU A 138 8.22 -13.58 -4.57
CA LEU A 138 7.14 -14.11 -5.41
C LEU A 138 5.84 -14.17 -4.61
N SER A 139 4.75 -13.76 -5.24
CA SER A 139 3.40 -13.71 -4.65
C SER A 139 2.34 -14.45 -5.46
N GLU A 140 2.64 -14.81 -6.69
CA GLU A 140 1.73 -15.54 -7.58
C GLU A 140 1.87 -17.05 -7.40
N GLY A 141 0.74 -17.72 -7.18
CA GLY A 141 0.73 -19.15 -6.86
C GLY A 141 1.40 -20.05 -7.88
N ASP A 142 1.18 -19.80 -9.17
CA ASP A 142 1.77 -20.61 -10.24
C ASP A 142 3.28 -20.47 -10.28
N GLN A 143 3.82 -19.27 -10.09
CA GLN A 143 5.25 -19.02 -10.03
C GLN A 143 5.88 -19.66 -8.77
N ILE A 144 5.21 -19.53 -7.61
CA ILE A 144 5.64 -20.15 -6.36
C ILE A 144 5.69 -21.67 -6.51
N ASN A 145 4.64 -22.30 -7.05
CA ASN A 145 4.60 -23.76 -7.24
C ASN A 145 5.70 -24.22 -8.18
N ALA A 146 5.91 -23.52 -9.31
CA ALA A 146 6.98 -23.87 -10.25
C ALA A 146 8.39 -23.76 -9.59
N ALA A 147 8.61 -22.76 -8.73
CA ALA A 147 9.88 -22.59 -8.02
C ALA A 147 10.06 -23.62 -6.89
N LEU A 148 8.98 -24.02 -6.19
CA LEU A 148 9.00 -25.10 -5.20
C LEU A 148 9.36 -26.44 -5.84
N ASP A 149 8.80 -26.76 -7.04
CA ASP A 149 9.19 -27.96 -7.81
C ASP A 149 10.68 -27.95 -8.14
N MET A 150 11.27 -26.79 -8.44
CA MET A 150 12.72 -26.66 -8.63
C MET A 150 13.49 -26.89 -7.32
N ALA A 151 13.00 -26.39 -6.19
CA ALA A 151 13.65 -26.57 -4.89
C ALA A 151 13.67 -28.04 -4.45
N GLU A 152 12.67 -28.85 -4.84
CA GLU A 152 12.66 -30.30 -4.59
C GLU A 152 13.85 -31.03 -5.23
N THR A 153 14.49 -30.47 -6.26
CA THR A 153 15.71 -31.06 -6.86
C THR A 153 16.95 -30.99 -5.95
N GLY A 154 16.92 -30.09 -4.94
CA GLY A 154 18.04 -29.80 -4.07
C GLY A 154 19.10 -28.86 -4.68
N GLU A 155 18.89 -28.38 -5.90
CA GLU A 155 19.72 -27.36 -6.54
C GLU A 155 19.37 -25.93 -6.10
N PHE A 156 18.15 -25.74 -5.60
CA PHE A 156 17.62 -24.48 -5.11
C PHE A 156 17.10 -24.62 -3.68
N ASP A 157 17.05 -23.52 -2.99
CA ASP A 157 16.52 -23.37 -1.64
C ASP A 157 15.57 -22.15 -1.60
N TYR A 158 14.82 -21.97 -0.54
CA TYR A 158 13.90 -20.85 -0.40
C TYR A 158 13.67 -20.47 1.06
N CYS A 159 13.18 -19.25 1.25
CA CYS A 159 12.54 -18.83 2.49
C CYS A 159 11.19 -18.15 2.16
N HIS A 160 10.29 -18.14 3.13
CA HIS A 160 9.01 -17.47 2.99
C HIS A 160 8.56 -16.86 4.30
N TYR A 161 7.68 -15.87 4.20
CA TYR A 161 7.06 -15.22 5.36
C TYR A 161 5.76 -14.53 4.95
N THR A 162 4.85 -14.37 5.91
CA THR A 162 3.62 -13.62 5.68
C THR A 162 3.94 -12.14 5.47
N ARG A 163 3.49 -11.60 4.35
CA ARG A 163 3.66 -10.19 4.00
C ARG A 163 3.02 -9.29 5.05
N ASN A 164 3.73 -8.27 5.51
CA ASN A 164 3.16 -7.22 6.34
C ASN A 164 2.39 -6.22 5.48
N GLY A 165 1.26 -6.65 4.93
CA GLY A 165 0.45 -5.86 4.01
C GLY A 165 -0.69 -6.66 3.38
N TYR A 166 -1.45 -6.04 2.48
CA TYR A 166 -2.56 -6.71 1.77
C TYR A 166 -2.78 -6.09 0.39
N GLY A 167 -3.37 -6.88 -0.52
CA GLY A 167 -3.93 -6.40 -1.78
C GLY A 167 -5.35 -5.91 -1.59
N LYS A 168 -5.77 -4.87 -2.33
CA LYS A 168 -7.05 -4.20 -2.12
C LYS A 168 -7.68 -3.65 -3.39
N ILE A 169 -9.01 -3.53 -3.37
CA ILE A 169 -9.74 -2.53 -4.13
C ILE A 169 -9.85 -1.29 -3.24
N MET A 170 -9.53 -0.14 -3.76
CA MET A 170 -9.63 1.15 -3.09
C MET A 170 -10.73 1.98 -3.76
N PHE A 171 -11.54 2.68 -2.97
CA PHE A 171 -12.55 3.60 -3.47
C PHE A 171 -12.21 5.05 -3.16
N GLN A 172 -12.58 5.97 -4.07
CA GLN A 172 -12.80 7.37 -3.73
C GLN A 172 -14.27 7.52 -3.34
N CYS A 173 -14.50 8.05 -2.13
CA CYS A 173 -15.81 8.00 -1.46
C CYS A 173 -16.54 9.35 -1.43
N ASP A 174 -16.11 10.35 -2.21
CA ASP A 174 -16.68 11.70 -2.23
C ASP A 174 -17.41 12.05 -3.52
N GLY A 175 -17.57 11.11 -4.44
CA GLY A 175 -18.26 11.36 -5.70
C GLY A 175 -18.76 10.09 -6.38
N GLY A 176 -19.65 10.28 -7.37
CA GLY A 176 -20.25 9.20 -8.14
C GLY A 176 -20.90 8.11 -7.29
N PRO A 177 -21.14 6.90 -7.82
CA PRO A 177 -21.80 5.83 -7.06
C PRO A 177 -21.02 5.38 -5.83
N THR A 178 -19.70 5.49 -5.85
CA THR A 178 -18.82 5.01 -4.77
C THR A 178 -18.85 5.88 -3.51
N GLN A 179 -19.50 7.04 -3.53
CA GLN A 179 -19.78 7.82 -2.32
C GLN A 179 -20.73 7.07 -1.37
N PHE A 180 -21.61 6.22 -1.90
CA PHE A 180 -22.58 5.45 -1.11
C PHE A 180 -21.95 4.16 -0.57
N ALA A 181 -21.99 3.97 0.75
CA ALA A 181 -21.45 2.75 1.37
C ALA A 181 -22.13 1.48 0.84
N ALA A 182 -23.44 1.54 0.55
CA ALA A 182 -24.19 0.41 -0.01
C ALA A 182 -23.63 -0.06 -1.34
N VAL A 183 -23.12 0.85 -2.19
CA VAL A 183 -22.47 0.49 -3.47
C VAL A 183 -21.16 -0.23 -3.21
N ARG A 184 -20.32 0.26 -2.31
CA ARG A 184 -19.04 -0.39 -1.96
C ARG A 184 -19.25 -1.76 -1.34
N GLN A 185 -20.26 -1.89 -0.45
CA GLN A 185 -20.68 -3.17 0.11
C GLN A 185 -21.23 -4.12 -0.95
N ALA A 186 -22.03 -3.64 -1.91
CA ALA A 186 -22.52 -4.44 -3.02
C ALA A 186 -21.37 -4.98 -3.87
N VAL A 187 -20.37 -4.16 -4.21
CA VAL A 187 -19.16 -4.61 -4.91
C VAL A 187 -18.46 -5.75 -4.14
N ALA A 188 -18.37 -5.63 -2.81
CA ALA A 188 -17.76 -6.66 -1.97
C ALA A 188 -18.56 -7.98 -2.00
N TYR A 189 -19.90 -7.91 -1.93
CA TYR A 189 -20.76 -9.10 -2.04
C TYR A 189 -20.79 -9.74 -3.43
N LEU A 190 -20.45 -8.99 -4.49
CA LEU A 190 -20.39 -9.49 -5.87
C LEU A 190 -19.06 -10.17 -6.22
N LEU A 191 -18.03 -10.05 -5.38
CA LEU A 191 -16.73 -10.68 -5.58
C LEU A 191 -16.52 -11.84 -4.62
N ASP A 192 -16.32 -13.06 -5.17
CA ASP A 192 -15.84 -14.19 -4.38
C ASP A 192 -14.35 -13.98 -4.04
N ARG A 193 -14.10 -13.37 -2.86
CA ARG A 193 -12.75 -13.05 -2.41
C ARG A 193 -11.93 -14.28 -2.00
N GLU A 194 -12.58 -15.33 -1.54
CA GLU A 194 -11.92 -16.59 -1.20
C GLU A 194 -11.41 -17.30 -2.47
N GLU A 195 -12.25 -17.36 -3.51
CA GLU A 195 -11.84 -17.87 -4.82
C GLU A 195 -10.75 -16.96 -5.43
N PHE A 196 -10.92 -15.64 -5.33
CA PHE A 196 -9.94 -14.67 -5.82
C PHE A 196 -8.57 -14.86 -5.15
N ALA A 197 -8.53 -14.88 -3.81
CA ALA A 197 -7.31 -15.04 -3.06
C ALA A 197 -6.62 -16.38 -3.38
N THR A 198 -7.40 -17.47 -3.41
CA THR A 198 -6.88 -18.80 -3.74
C THR A 198 -6.32 -18.86 -5.17
N THR A 199 -7.03 -18.25 -6.13
CA THR A 199 -6.60 -18.24 -7.55
C THR A 199 -5.32 -17.44 -7.74
N PHE A 200 -5.23 -16.25 -7.12
CA PHE A 200 -4.06 -15.40 -7.26
C PHE A 200 -2.85 -15.95 -6.50
N THR A 201 -3.03 -16.33 -5.23
CA THR A 201 -1.91 -16.73 -4.36
C THR A 201 -1.58 -18.22 -4.43
N GLY A 202 -2.37 -19.04 -5.14
CA GLY A 202 -2.19 -20.50 -5.15
C GLY A 202 -2.41 -21.18 -3.78
N GLY A 203 -3.09 -20.51 -2.86
CA GLY A 203 -3.29 -20.95 -1.49
C GLY A 203 -2.24 -20.46 -0.49
N TYR A 204 -1.25 -19.63 -0.95
CA TYR A 204 -0.24 -18.98 -0.10
C TYR A 204 -0.71 -17.60 0.35
N GLY A 205 -1.95 -17.51 0.82
CA GLY A 205 -2.56 -16.29 1.31
C GLY A 205 -3.96 -16.52 1.81
N SER A 206 -4.50 -15.53 2.52
CA SER A 206 -5.83 -15.54 3.10
C SER A 206 -6.55 -14.20 2.91
N VAL A 207 -7.87 -14.22 2.91
CA VAL A 207 -8.67 -12.99 2.93
C VAL A 207 -8.54 -12.30 4.28
N VAL A 208 -8.45 -10.97 4.27
CA VAL A 208 -8.54 -10.14 5.47
C VAL A 208 -9.76 -9.22 5.38
N HIS A 209 -10.25 -8.75 6.53
CA HIS A 209 -11.52 -8.01 6.63
C HIS A 209 -11.34 -6.56 7.10
N GLY A 210 -10.10 -6.08 7.12
CA GLY A 210 -9.73 -4.74 7.51
C GLY A 210 -8.37 -4.34 6.96
N PRO A 211 -7.92 -3.11 7.22
CA PRO A 211 -6.64 -2.60 6.75
C PRO A 211 -5.48 -3.09 7.64
N TYR A 212 -5.27 -4.38 7.70
CA TYR A 212 -4.23 -5.03 8.51
C TYR A 212 -3.62 -6.24 7.78
N SER A 213 -2.47 -6.68 8.27
CA SER A 213 -1.85 -7.95 7.93
C SER A 213 -2.04 -8.96 9.04
N THR A 214 -2.15 -10.24 8.70
CA THR A 214 -2.20 -11.34 9.68
C THR A 214 -0.87 -11.54 10.42
N ALA A 215 0.22 -10.94 9.93
CA ALA A 215 1.52 -10.95 10.61
C ALA A 215 1.60 -9.95 11.78
N GLN A 216 0.67 -9.00 11.90
CA GLN A 216 0.69 -7.97 12.92
C GLN A 216 0.17 -8.46 14.27
N TRP A 217 0.85 -8.07 15.36
CA TRP A 217 0.49 -8.49 16.72
C TRP A 217 -0.92 -8.05 17.12
N MET A 218 -1.33 -6.80 16.74
CA MET A 218 -2.65 -6.28 17.07
C MET A 218 -3.77 -7.07 16.38
N TYR A 219 -3.53 -7.62 15.19
CA TYR A 219 -4.47 -8.54 14.56
C TYR A 219 -4.52 -9.86 15.33
N GLN A 220 -3.37 -10.45 15.65
CA GLN A 220 -3.29 -11.74 16.34
C GLN A 220 -3.99 -11.70 17.70
N ASP A 221 -3.85 -10.59 18.42
CA ASP A 221 -4.54 -10.37 19.72
C ASP A 221 -6.02 -10.00 19.56
N SER A 222 -6.48 -9.68 18.34
CA SER A 222 -7.86 -9.29 18.03
C SER A 222 -8.62 -10.31 17.17
N GLU A 223 -8.02 -11.43 16.77
CA GLU A 223 -8.61 -12.36 15.80
C GLU A 223 -10.00 -12.88 16.24
N GLU A 224 -10.14 -13.33 17.49
CA GLU A 224 -11.42 -13.77 18.03
C GLU A 224 -12.46 -12.64 18.03
N PHE A 225 -12.05 -11.44 18.44
CA PHE A 225 -12.93 -10.27 18.42
C PHE A 225 -13.38 -9.93 17.00
N PHE A 226 -12.50 -9.98 16.01
CA PHE A 226 -12.86 -9.68 14.62
C PHE A 226 -13.76 -10.73 13.99
N ASN A 227 -13.58 -12.00 14.31
CA ASN A 227 -14.45 -13.08 13.86
C ASN A 227 -15.91 -12.87 14.33
N ASP A 228 -16.11 -12.27 15.51
CA ASP A 228 -17.44 -12.04 16.07
C ASP A 228 -18.05 -10.69 15.63
N ASN A 229 -17.25 -9.71 15.25
CA ASN A 229 -17.71 -8.32 15.11
C ASN A 229 -17.58 -7.73 13.69
N LEU A 230 -16.82 -8.34 12.76
CA LEU A 230 -16.68 -7.84 11.41
C LEU A 230 -17.67 -8.50 10.45
N ASN A 231 -18.16 -7.71 9.50
CA ASN A 231 -18.85 -8.28 8.35
C ASN A 231 -17.78 -8.85 7.38
N THR A 232 -17.89 -10.12 7.07
CA THR A 232 -16.97 -10.80 6.16
C THR A 232 -17.23 -10.47 4.70
N TYR A 233 -18.39 -9.87 4.37
CA TYR A 233 -18.82 -9.61 2.99
C TYR A 233 -18.59 -10.82 2.08
N SER A 234 -18.97 -12.01 2.54
CA SER A 234 -18.87 -13.25 1.77
C SER A 234 -19.70 -13.16 0.50
N TYR A 235 -19.25 -13.82 -0.57
CA TYR A 235 -19.91 -13.79 -1.86
C TYR A 235 -21.42 -14.10 -1.77
N ASP A 236 -22.25 -13.11 -2.06
CA ASP A 236 -23.70 -13.18 -2.03
C ASP A 236 -24.33 -12.13 -2.96
N PRO A 237 -24.50 -12.45 -4.26
CA PRO A 237 -25.12 -11.52 -5.20
C PRO A 237 -26.55 -11.09 -4.83
N ALA A 238 -27.30 -11.93 -4.10
CA ALA A 238 -28.64 -11.56 -3.64
C ALA A 238 -28.56 -10.48 -2.55
N LYS A 239 -27.59 -10.59 -1.65
CA LYS A 239 -27.33 -9.57 -0.63
C LYS A 239 -26.83 -8.26 -1.24
N ALA A 240 -26.03 -8.32 -2.32
CA ALA A 240 -25.63 -7.13 -3.07
C ALA A 240 -26.84 -6.36 -3.61
N VAL A 241 -27.82 -7.07 -4.19
CA VAL A 241 -29.07 -6.44 -4.66
C VAL A 241 -29.87 -5.86 -3.50
N GLU A 242 -30.01 -6.61 -2.38
CA GLU A 242 -30.73 -6.14 -1.20
C GLU A 242 -30.19 -4.82 -0.66
N VAL A 243 -28.86 -4.69 -0.51
CA VAL A 243 -28.26 -3.45 0.02
C VAL A 243 -28.38 -2.29 -0.96
N LEU A 244 -28.32 -2.54 -2.26
CA LEU A 244 -28.54 -1.53 -3.29
C LEU A 244 -30.00 -1.01 -3.26
N GLU A 245 -30.98 -1.93 -3.22
CA GLU A 245 -32.40 -1.57 -3.18
C GLU A 245 -32.75 -0.80 -1.89
N ALA A 246 -32.20 -1.23 -0.75
CA ALA A 246 -32.39 -0.53 0.52
C ALA A 246 -31.83 0.89 0.52
N ASP A 247 -30.78 1.16 -0.27
CA ASP A 247 -30.18 2.49 -0.45
C ASP A 247 -30.84 3.32 -1.58
N GLY A 248 -31.86 2.78 -2.26
CA GLY A 248 -32.65 3.51 -3.27
C GLY A 248 -32.16 3.35 -4.72
N TRP A 249 -31.29 2.37 -5.02
CA TRP A 249 -30.91 2.03 -6.40
C TRP A 249 -32.01 1.20 -7.08
N THR A 250 -33.18 1.79 -7.29
CA THR A 250 -34.41 1.10 -7.69
C THR A 250 -35.01 1.63 -8.98
N LEU A 251 -34.33 2.55 -9.69
CA LEU A 251 -34.86 3.18 -10.89
C LEU A 251 -34.14 2.70 -12.17
N ASP A 252 -34.77 2.91 -13.31
CA ASP A 252 -34.17 2.82 -14.65
C ASP A 252 -33.70 4.20 -15.15
N ALA A 253 -33.16 4.28 -16.37
CA ALA A 253 -32.65 5.52 -16.97
C ALA A 253 -33.74 6.59 -17.22
N GLU A 254 -35.00 6.19 -17.31
CA GLU A 254 -36.16 7.06 -17.49
C GLU A 254 -36.79 7.48 -16.17
N GLY A 255 -36.27 6.97 -15.03
CA GLY A 255 -36.77 7.26 -13.69
C GLY A 255 -38.02 6.45 -13.30
N ASN A 256 -38.28 5.35 -13.99
CA ASN A 256 -39.29 4.36 -13.61
C ASN A 256 -38.69 3.31 -12.67
N GLU A 257 -39.53 2.44 -12.13
CA GLU A 257 -39.08 1.28 -11.35
C GLU A 257 -38.20 0.36 -12.19
N TYR A 258 -37.05 -0.06 -11.63
CA TYR A 258 -36.10 -0.93 -12.31
C TYR A 258 -36.71 -2.28 -12.65
N SER A 259 -36.63 -2.64 -13.92
CA SER A 259 -37.28 -3.85 -14.47
C SER A 259 -36.46 -5.13 -14.37
N GLY A 260 -35.25 -5.07 -13.80
CA GLY A 260 -34.32 -6.22 -13.72
C GLY A 260 -33.36 -6.33 -14.90
N THR A 261 -33.31 -5.35 -15.80
CA THR A 261 -32.39 -5.31 -16.96
C THR A 261 -31.76 -3.95 -17.15
N GLY A 262 -30.50 -3.93 -17.61
CA GLY A 262 -29.72 -2.71 -17.77
C GLY A 262 -29.13 -2.20 -16.46
N LEU A 263 -28.82 -0.91 -16.36
CA LEU A 263 -28.28 -0.28 -15.18
C LEU A 263 -29.37 0.13 -14.21
N ARG A 264 -29.07 0.03 -12.93
CA ARG A 264 -29.84 0.68 -11.87
C ARG A 264 -29.46 2.16 -11.80
N TYR A 265 -30.42 2.97 -11.40
CA TYR A 265 -30.25 4.39 -11.12
C TYR A 265 -30.81 4.71 -9.73
N LYS A 266 -30.25 5.76 -9.14
CA LYS A 266 -30.73 6.36 -7.89
C LYS A 266 -31.04 7.83 -8.16
N GLU A 267 -32.19 8.32 -7.68
CA GLU A 267 -32.46 9.74 -7.62
C GLU A 267 -31.59 10.37 -6.53
N VAL A 268 -30.81 11.40 -6.91
CA VAL A 268 -29.84 12.05 -6.04
C VAL A 268 -30.12 13.56 -5.95
N THR A 269 -29.70 14.16 -4.85
CA THR A 269 -29.69 15.62 -4.70
C THR A 269 -28.63 16.26 -5.60
N ALA A 270 -28.71 17.58 -5.80
CA ALA A 270 -27.67 18.30 -6.56
C ALA A 270 -26.29 18.22 -5.88
N GLU A 271 -26.26 18.13 -4.55
CA GLU A 271 -25.03 17.94 -3.77
C GLU A 271 -24.41 16.55 -4.02
N GLU A 272 -25.21 15.48 -3.90
CA GLU A 272 -24.78 14.10 -4.17
C GLU A 272 -24.39 13.89 -5.64
N ALA A 273 -25.07 14.57 -6.57
CA ALA A 273 -24.73 14.52 -7.99
C ALA A 273 -23.33 15.06 -8.26
N GLY A 274 -22.95 16.16 -7.59
CA GLY A 274 -21.66 16.81 -7.78
C GLY A 274 -21.36 17.03 -9.27
N ASP A 275 -20.08 16.86 -9.62
CA ASP A 275 -19.59 16.95 -11.01
C ASP A 275 -19.53 15.58 -11.72
N TYR A 276 -20.22 14.55 -11.20
CA TYR A 276 -20.18 13.23 -11.82
C TYR A 276 -20.77 13.23 -13.22
N ALA A 277 -19.91 13.01 -14.21
CA ALA A 277 -20.22 13.25 -15.63
C ALA A 277 -21.32 12.34 -16.22
N LEU A 278 -21.62 11.20 -15.57
CA LEU A 278 -22.61 10.24 -16.06
C LEU A 278 -24.02 10.46 -15.49
N ASN A 279 -24.22 11.48 -14.65
CA ASN A 279 -25.54 11.82 -14.16
C ASN A 279 -26.49 12.23 -15.30
N VAL A 280 -27.76 11.84 -15.18
CA VAL A 280 -28.82 12.15 -16.13
C VAL A 280 -29.83 13.09 -15.48
N THR A 281 -30.07 14.27 -16.07
CA THR A 281 -31.14 15.17 -15.63
C THR A 281 -32.39 14.92 -16.46
N LEU A 282 -33.47 14.52 -15.82
CA LEU A 282 -34.76 14.31 -16.47
C LEU A 282 -35.49 15.64 -16.77
N ALA A 283 -36.47 15.57 -17.64
CA ALA A 283 -37.28 16.77 -18.05
C ALA A 283 -38.04 17.41 -16.86
N ASP A 284 -38.34 16.65 -15.82
CA ASP A 284 -38.98 17.11 -14.58
C ASP A 284 -38.04 17.72 -13.56
N GLY A 285 -36.72 17.71 -13.86
CA GLY A 285 -35.66 18.25 -13.02
C GLY A 285 -35.04 17.31 -12.04
N ARG A 286 -35.49 16.02 -11.94
CA ARG A 286 -34.80 15.01 -11.15
C ARG A 286 -33.44 14.67 -11.72
N ILE A 287 -32.48 14.43 -10.86
CA ILE A 287 -31.14 13.99 -11.25
C ILE A 287 -31.01 12.50 -10.89
N LEU A 288 -30.69 11.69 -11.88
CA LEU A 288 -30.48 10.26 -11.73
C LEU A 288 -29.00 9.94 -11.88
N MET A 289 -28.44 9.24 -10.89
CA MET A 289 -27.08 8.72 -10.91
C MET A 289 -27.12 7.26 -11.37
N PRO A 290 -26.41 6.89 -12.45
CA PRO A 290 -26.30 5.50 -12.87
C PRO A 290 -25.38 4.70 -11.93
N LEU A 291 -25.68 3.42 -11.71
CA LEU A 291 -24.81 2.50 -11.00
C LEU A 291 -23.67 2.03 -11.92
N HIS A 292 -22.83 3.00 -12.31
CA HIS A 292 -21.71 2.83 -13.22
C HIS A 292 -20.43 3.32 -12.55
N ILE A 293 -19.50 2.42 -12.28
CA ILE A 293 -18.24 2.71 -11.59
C ILE A 293 -17.11 2.72 -12.62
N MET A 294 -16.40 3.84 -12.73
CA MET A 294 -15.17 3.93 -13.50
C MET A 294 -14.01 3.39 -12.65
N TRP A 295 -13.29 2.40 -13.17
CA TRP A 295 -12.20 1.73 -12.48
C TRP A 295 -10.87 1.99 -13.20
N ALA A 296 -9.93 2.66 -12.54
CA ALA A 296 -8.56 2.81 -13.04
C ALA A 296 -7.68 1.66 -12.54
N SER A 297 -6.93 1.04 -13.44
CA SER A 297 -6.01 -0.06 -13.14
C SER A 297 -4.67 0.13 -13.83
N SER A 298 -3.60 -0.42 -13.25
CA SER A 298 -2.28 -0.38 -13.87
C SER A 298 -2.13 -1.43 -14.99
N GLU A 299 -1.29 -1.10 -15.97
CA GLU A 299 -0.88 -2.02 -17.04
C GLU A 299 -0.13 -3.24 -16.47
N ASN A 300 -0.21 -4.37 -17.18
CA ASN A 300 0.51 -5.61 -16.87
C ASN A 300 0.35 -6.07 -15.41
N ASN A 301 -0.86 -5.95 -14.87
CA ASN A 301 -1.17 -6.29 -13.48
C ASN A 301 -2.10 -7.51 -13.44
N PRO A 302 -1.62 -8.69 -13.00
CA PRO A 302 -2.43 -9.91 -12.95
C PRO A 302 -3.63 -9.81 -12.01
N VAL A 303 -3.52 -9.03 -10.92
CA VAL A 303 -4.65 -8.74 -10.02
C VAL A 303 -5.76 -8.01 -10.78
N SER A 304 -5.40 -7.02 -11.63
CA SER A 304 -6.37 -6.30 -12.46
C SER A 304 -7.06 -7.22 -13.47
N ALA A 305 -6.33 -8.13 -14.12
CA ALA A 305 -6.89 -9.09 -15.07
C ALA A 305 -7.88 -10.06 -14.39
N LEU A 306 -7.54 -10.52 -13.19
CA LEU A 306 -8.40 -11.41 -12.41
C LEU A 306 -9.66 -10.68 -11.94
N LEU A 307 -9.55 -9.45 -11.42
CA LEU A 307 -10.69 -8.60 -11.05
C LEU A 307 -11.60 -8.29 -12.24
N ALA A 308 -11.02 -8.05 -13.42
CA ALA A 308 -11.81 -7.84 -14.62
C ALA A 308 -12.68 -9.07 -14.95
N THR A 309 -12.13 -10.26 -14.79
CA THR A 309 -12.82 -11.52 -15.06
C THR A 309 -13.87 -11.87 -14.01
N MET A 310 -13.49 -11.81 -12.74
CA MET A 310 -14.33 -12.28 -11.63
C MET A 310 -15.38 -11.25 -11.18
N LEU A 311 -15.15 -9.96 -11.42
CA LEU A 311 -16.01 -8.87 -10.96
C LEU A 311 -16.54 -8.02 -12.11
N ALA A 312 -15.68 -7.25 -12.79
CA ALA A 312 -16.14 -6.23 -13.75
C ALA A 312 -16.92 -6.82 -14.93
N ASN A 313 -16.47 -7.93 -15.52
CA ASN A 313 -17.16 -8.68 -16.57
C ASN A 313 -17.99 -9.84 -16.03
N GLY A 314 -18.13 -9.96 -14.72
CA GLY A 314 -18.90 -11.01 -14.08
C GLY A 314 -20.40 -10.86 -14.37
N LYS A 315 -21.07 -11.98 -14.66
CA LYS A 315 -22.52 -11.97 -14.89
C LYS A 315 -23.29 -11.46 -13.67
N GLN A 316 -22.84 -11.76 -12.47
CA GLN A 316 -23.46 -11.31 -11.22
C GLN A 316 -23.46 -9.79 -11.08
N THR A 317 -22.44 -9.09 -11.57
CA THR A 317 -22.35 -7.62 -11.58
C THR A 317 -23.41 -7.03 -12.52
N ALA A 318 -23.52 -7.57 -13.74
CA ALA A 318 -24.55 -7.15 -14.69
C ALA A 318 -25.97 -7.51 -14.20
N ASP A 319 -26.18 -8.68 -13.61
CA ASP A 319 -27.47 -9.11 -13.05
C ASP A 319 -27.90 -8.23 -11.86
N ALA A 320 -26.94 -7.69 -11.10
CA ALA A 320 -27.21 -6.70 -10.06
C ALA A 320 -27.55 -5.30 -10.59
N GLY A 321 -27.51 -5.10 -11.90
CA GLY A 321 -27.75 -3.80 -12.55
C GLY A 321 -26.59 -2.82 -12.36
N MET A 322 -25.37 -3.31 -12.18
CA MET A 322 -24.13 -2.54 -12.00
C MET A 322 -23.23 -2.69 -13.23
N GLN A 323 -22.52 -1.62 -13.58
CA GLN A 323 -21.42 -1.65 -14.52
C GLN A 323 -20.14 -1.18 -13.82
N ILE A 324 -19.05 -1.93 -14.01
CA ILE A 324 -17.71 -1.51 -13.60
C ILE A 324 -16.88 -1.44 -14.89
N GLU A 325 -16.47 -0.24 -15.27
CA GLU A 325 -15.72 0.01 -16.51
C GLU A 325 -14.25 0.21 -16.20
N GLN A 326 -13.42 -0.74 -16.67
CA GLN A 326 -11.97 -0.70 -16.49
C GLN A 326 -11.31 0.23 -17.51
N VAL A 327 -10.43 1.10 -17.01
CA VAL A 327 -9.51 1.91 -17.81
C VAL A 327 -8.09 1.60 -17.36
N THR A 328 -7.30 1.06 -18.27
CA THR A 328 -5.90 0.69 -17.99
C THR A 328 -4.95 1.84 -18.33
N MET A 329 -4.00 2.11 -17.43
CA MET A 329 -3.04 3.20 -17.58
C MET A 329 -1.69 2.83 -16.92
N THR A 330 -0.67 3.66 -17.12
CA THR A 330 0.60 3.50 -16.39
C THR A 330 0.40 3.69 -14.88
N PHE A 331 1.23 3.04 -14.07
CA PHE A 331 1.14 3.20 -12.61
C PHE A 331 1.34 4.65 -12.15
N SER A 332 2.24 5.38 -12.80
CA SER A 332 2.46 6.81 -12.49
C SER A 332 1.22 7.66 -12.77
N GLU A 333 0.51 7.41 -13.86
CA GLU A 333 -0.73 8.12 -14.17
C GLU A 333 -1.85 7.76 -13.19
N LEU A 334 -1.96 6.49 -12.83
CA LEU A 334 -2.91 6.02 -11.82
C LEU A 334 -2.72 6.74 -10.48
N LEU A 335 -1.48 6.95 -10.04
CA LEU A 335 -1.18 7.70 -8.82
C LEU A 335 -1.62 9.17 -8.92
N ASN A 336 -1.47 9.83 -10.09
CA ASN A 336 -1.94 11.20 -10.27
C ASN A 336 -3.46 11.30 -10.04
N TRP A 337 -4.24 10.32 -10.49
CA TRP A 337 -5.68 10.25 -10.23
C TRP A 337 -6.02 9.98 -8.76
N ILE A 338 -5.27 9.12 -8.10
CA ILE A 338 -5.47 8.81 -6.66
C ILE A 338 -5.20 10.06 -5.80
N TYR A 339 -4.07 10.72 -6.02
CA TYR A 339 -3.66 11.89 -5.26
C TYR A 339 -4.31 13.19 -5.73
N ARG A 340 -5.07 13.15 -6.84
CA ARG A 340 -5.64 14.33 -7.50
C ARG A 340 -4.59 15.41 -7.73
N ASP A 341 -3.43 15.00 -8.28
CA ASP A 341 -2.26 15.87 -8.44
C ASP A 341 -2.45 16.90 -9.56
N THR A 342 -3.07 18.02 -9.23
CA THR A 342 -3.28 19.14 -10.16
C THR A 342 -1.98 19.83 -10.58
N SER A 343 -0.85 19.57 -9.93
CA SER A 343 0.44 20.12 -10.34
C SER A 343 0.94 19.51 -11.66
N VAL A 344 0.45 18.31 -12.00
CA VAL A 344 0.74 17.60 -13.25
C VAL A 344 -0.30 17.89 -14.34
N GLY A 345 -1.55 18.16 -13.93
CA GLY A 345 -2.63 18.50 -14.86
C GLY A 345 -3.97 18.73 -14.17
N ASP A 346 -4.70 19.76 -14.59
CA ASP A 346 -5.98 20.16 -13.99
C ASP A 346 -7.04 19.05 -13.99
N GLN A 347 -6.96 18.12 -14.97
CA GLN A 347 -7.90 17.00 -15.08
C GLN A 347 -7.89 16.08 -13.87
N TYR A 348 -6.75 15.94 -13.19
CA TYR A 348 -6.64 15.06 -12.03
C TYR A 348 -7.42 15.59 -10.81
N GLY A 349 -7.71 16.88 -10.75
CA GLY A 349 -8.52 17.50 -9.68
C GLY A 349 -10.01 17.18 -9.76
N VAL A 350 -10.50 16.58 -10.86
CA VAL A 350 -11.91 16.26 -11.06
C VAL A 350 -12.16 14.79 -10.74
N PHE A 351 -13.22 14.48 -9.97
CA PHE A 351 -13.63 13.10 -9.73
C PHE A 351 -13.96 12.39 -11.04
N THR A 352 -13.20 11.37 -11.37
CA THR A 352 -13.35 10.58 -12.61
C THR A 352 -13.45 9.09 -12.31
N TYR A 353 -12.53 8.57 -11.50
CA TYR A 353 -12.49 7.16 -11.15
C TYR A 353 -12.90 6.97 -9.70
N GLY A 354 -13.92 6.15 -9.49
CA GLY A 354 -14.40 5.79 -8.16
C GLY A 354 -13.71 4.55 -7.58
N MET A 355 -13.02 3.76 -8.41
CA MET A 355 -12.42 2.49 -8.01
C MET A 355 -10.99 2.36 -8.55
N PHE A 356 -10.10 1.78 -7.74
CA PHE A 356 -8.71 1.47 -8.07
C PHE A 356 -8.36 0.11 -7.46
N ASN A 357 -7.35 -0.59 -7.97
CA ASN A 357 -6.76 -1.73 -7.28
C ASN A 357 -5.28 -1.48 -7.01
N LEU A 358 -4.88 -1.76 -5.79
CA LEU A 358 -3.56 -1.49 -5.26
C LEU A 358 -3.14 -2.60 -4.30
N ALA A 359 -1.91 -2.49 -3.82
CA ALA A 359 -1.43 -3.23 -2.68
C ALA A 359 -0.74 -2.26 -1.72
N THR A 360 -0.78 -2.58 -0.43
CA THR A 360 -0.10 -1.80 0.60
C THR A 360 0.83 -2.68 1.40
N GLY A 361 1.86 -2.08 1.98
CA GLY A 361 2.73 -2.69 2.99
C GLY A 361 2.77 -1.80 4.21
N PHE A 362 2.84 -2.41 5.39
CA PHE A 362 2.97 -1.70 6.64
C PHE A 362 4.44 -1.65 7.07
N ALA A 363 4.84 -0.52 7.64
CA ALA A 363 6.07 -0.41 8.41
C ALA A 363 5.85 -0.92 9.85
N ASP A 364 6.90 -0.86 10.67
CA ASP A 364 6.81 -1.22 12.10
C ASP A 364 5.88 -0.27 12.89
N VAL A 365 5.60 0.90 12.33
CA VAL A 365 4.65 1.88 12.86
C VAL A 365 3.33 1.73 12.12
N TYR A 366 2.30 1.27 12.81
CA TYR A 366 0.93 1.22 12.29
C TYR A 366 0.19 2.46 12.79
N ASP A 367 0.21 3.50 11.99
CA ASP A 367 -0.37 4.79 12.29
C ASP A 367 -1.25 5.26 11.12
N TYR A 368 -2.54 5.37 11.40
CA TYR A 368 -3.54 5.88 10.46
C TYR A 368 -4.02 7.30 10.81
N ALA A 369 -3.39 7.95 11.79
CA ALA A 369 -3.70 9.33 12.10
C ALA A 369 -3.63 10.21 10.85
N TYR A 370 -4.64 11.05 10.67
CA TYR A 370 -4.83 11.92 9.51
C TYR A 370 -5.19 11.23 8.17
N ASN A 371 -5.03 9.92 8.03
CA ASN A 371 -5.41 9.19 6.81
C ASN A 371 -6.91 9.19 6.54
N PHE A 372 -7.70 9.52 7.57
CA PHE A 372 -9.15 9.66 7.49
C PHE A 372 -9.62 11.03 7.98
N ALA A 373 -8.78 12.06 7.82
CA ALA A 373 -9.13 13.44 8.20
C ALA A 373 -10.49 13.81 7.62
N SER A 374 -11.46 14.15 8.50
CA SER A 374 -12.87 14.31 8.15
C SER A 374 -13.25 15.70 7.67
N ASP A 375 -12.35 16.69 7.82
CA ASP A 375 -12.51 18.02 7.24
C ASP A 375 -11.90 18.07 5.82
N PRO A 376 -12.72 18.17 4.75
CA PRO A 376 -12.21 18.20 3.39
C PRO A 376 -11.30 19.41 3.09
N GLU A 377 -11.37 20.48 3.89
CA GLU A 377 -10.52 21.65 3.76
C GLU A 377 -9.21 21.57 4.53
N SER A 378 -8.98 20.49 5.29
CA SER A 378 -7.77 20.31 6.07
C SER A 378 -6.52 20.20 5.19
N ASP A 379 -5.38 20.65 5.73
CA ASP A 379 -4.09 20.51 5.05
C ASP A 379 -3.73 19.04 4.81
N TYR A 380 -4.16 18.12 5.68
CA TYR A 380 -3.89 16.68 5.53
C TYR A 380 -4.60 16.08 4.30
N VAL A 381 -5.85 16.47 4.03
CA VAL A 381 -6.57 16.09 2.81
C VAL A 381 -5.86 16.66 1.58
N LYS A 382 -5.49 17.96 1.63
CA LYS A 382 -4.78 18.63 0.53
C LYS A 382 -3.38 18.05 0.27
N MET A 383 -2.73 17.48 1.28
CA MET A 383 -1.46 16.77 1.16
C MET A 383 -1.61 15.31 0.69
N GLY A 384 -2.85 14.82 0.47
CA GLY A 384 -3.13 13.46 -0.02
C GLY A 384 -3.07 12.36 1.04
N TYR A 385 -3.20 12.69 2.33
CA TYR A 385 -3.26 11.67 3.38
C TYR A 385 -4.56 10.85 3.28
N ASN A 386 -5.73 11.50 3.12
CA ASN A 386 -7.01 10.82 2.93
C ASN A 386 -7.25 10.47 1.47
N GLN A 387 -6.60 9.43 0.96
CA GLN A 387 -6.69 9.00 -0.44
C GLN A 387 -8.06 8.43 -0.82
N ASN A 388 -8.82 7.98 0.17
CA ASN A 388 -10.18 7.47 -0.02
C ASN A 388 -11.21 8.61 -0.09
N TYR A 389 -10.85 9.84 0.27
CA TYR A 389 -11.77 10.97 0.37
C TYR A 389 -13.05 10.61 1.14
N ILE A 390 -12.89 9.85 2.23
CA ILE A 390 -13.98 9.49 3.13
C ILE A 390 -14.00 10.43 4.34
N PHE A 391 -15.09 11.15 4.52
CA PHE A 391 -15.20 12.19 5.53
C PHE A 391 -16.13 11.75 6.66
N ASP A 392 -15.67 10.78 7.44
CA ASP A 392 -16.38 10.24 8.59
C ASP A 392 -15.67 10.61 9.89
N LYS A 393 -16.33 11.44 10.71
CA LYS A 393 -15.72 11.96 11.92
C LYS A 393 -15.39 10.88 12.96
N GLU A 394 -16.20 9.82 13.05
CA GLU A 394 -15.92 8.74 14.00
C GLU A 394 -14.69 7.94 13.59
N LEU A 395 -14.53 7.67 12.29
CA LEU A 395 -13.35 7.00 11.76
C LEU A 395 -12.08 7.85 11.96
N ASP A 396 -12.17 9.16 11.71
CA ASP A 396 -11.10 10.12 11.95
C ASP A 396 -10.70 10.13 13.43
N ASP A 397 -11.66 10.35 14.33
CA ASP A 397 -11.41 10.37 15.77
C ASP A 397 -10.77 9.05 16.25
N LEU A 398 -11.24 7.89 15.80
CA LEU A 398 -10.70 6.59 16.20
C LEU A 398 -9.28 6.37 15.70
N SER A 399 -8.96 6.78 14.46
CA SER A 399 -7.60 6.69 13.93
C SER A 399 -6.60 7.55 14.70
N MET A 400 -7.03 8.75 15.11
CA MET A 400 -6.25 9.66 15.95
C MET A 400 -6.11 9.14 17.40
N ASP A 401 -7.23 8.71 17.99
CA ASP A 401 -7.27 8.25 19.37
C ASP A 401 -6.39 7.02 19.59
N MET A 402 -6.33 6.12 18.63
CA MET A 402 -5.51 4.90 18.66
C MET A 402 -4.04 5.22 18.99
N VAL A 403 -3.47 6.26 18.40
CA VAL A 403 -2.04 6.58 18.58
C VAL A 403 -1.78 7.72 19.54
N TYR A 404 -2.73 8.67 19.77
CA TYR A 404 -2.53 9.83 20.63
C TYR A 404 -3.15 9.71 22.02
N LYS A 405 -4.05 8.74 22.27
CA LYS A 405 -4.57 8.43 23.59
C LYS A 405 -3.93 7.21 24.23
N SER A 406 -3.10 6.50 23.52
CA SER A 406 -2.33 5.37 24.01
C SER A 406 -0.88 5.81 24.26
N ALA A 407 -0.40 5.68 25.51
CA ALA A 407 1.00 5.98 25.81
C ALA A 407 1.92 4.88 25.25
N PRO A 408 3.23 5.16 25.05
CA PRO A 408 4.17 4.12 24.65
C PRO A 408 4.15 2.93 25.62
N GLY A 409 3.89 1.73 25.10
CA GLY A 409 3.77 0.48 25.85
C GLY A 409 2.40 0.25 26.52
N ASP A 410 1.41 1.11 26.29
CA ASP A 410 0.02 0.87 26.68
C ASP A 410 -0.74 0.13 25.57
N ASP A 411 -0.31 -1.12 25.35
CA ASP A 411 -0.83 -1.99 24.29
C ASP A 411 -2.33 -2.27 24.46
N ALA A 412 -2.81 -2.32 25.69
CA ALA A 412 -4.23 -2.59 25.97
C ALA A 412 -5.13 -1.44 25.49
N THR A 413 -4.77 -0.18 25.75
CA THR A 413 -5.51 0.99 25.27
C THR A 413 -5.42 1.11 23.75
N TYR A 414 -4.21 0.89 23.19
CA TYR A 414 -4.01 0.87 21.74
C TYR A 414 -4.92 -0.17 21.05
N LEU A 415 -4.96 -1.40 21.57
CA LEU A 415 -5.74 -2.50 21.03
C LEU A 415 -7.25 -2.22 21.08
N ASP A 416 -7.75 -1.60 22.16
CA ASP A 416 -9.16 -1.20 22.28
C ASP A 416 -9.56 -0.19 21.18
N TYR A 417 -8.73 0.82 20.92
CA TYR A 417 -8.98 1.75 19.83
C TYR A 417 -8.79 1.11 18.45
N PHE A 418 -7.79 0.25 18.28
CA PHE A 418 -7.59 -0.50 17.04
C PHE A 418 -8.83 -1.33 16.67
N GLN A 419 -9.37 -2.07 17.62
CA GLN A 419 -10.59 -2.88 17.41
C GLN A 419 -11.78 -2.00 16.99
N LYS A 420 -12.02 -0.89 17.66
CA LYS A 420 -13.09 0.06 17.33
C LYS A 420 -12.88 0.69 15.95
N PHE A 421 -11.64 1.09 15.64
CA PHE A 421 -11.27 1.64 14.34
C PHE A 421 -11.56 0.64 13.22
N ILE A 422 -11.14 -0.61 13.36
CA ILE A 422 -11.37 -1.65 12.35
C ILE A 422 -12.86 -1.95 12.18
N VAL A 423 -13.67 -2.00 13.24
CA VAL A 423 -15.13 -2.21 13.14
C VAL A 423 -15.78 -1.06 12.37
N ARG A 424 -15.44 0.21 12.68
CA ARG A 424 -15.97 1.37 11.95
C ARG A 424 -15.54 1.35 10.49
N TRP A 425 -14.27 1.11 10.23
CA TRP A 425 -13.72 1.02 8.87
C TRP A 425 -14.40 -0.09 8.05
N ASN A 426 -14.59 -1.28 8.64
CA ASN A 426 -15.26 -2.41 7.99
C ASN A 426 -16.71 -2.08 7.62
N ALA A 427 -17.43 -1.35 8.47
CA ALA A 427 -18.81 -0.93 8.19
C ALA A 427 -18.88 0.10 7.05
N LEU A 428 -17.94 1.03 6.97
CA LEU A 428 -17.86 2.06 5.92
C LEU A 428 -17.27 1.55 4.61
N LEU A 429 -16.39 0.56 4.71
CA LEU A 429 -15.73 -0.13 3.60
C LEU A 429 -15.10 0.83 2.58
N PRO A 430 -14.16 1.73 2.97
CA PRO A 430 -13.47 2.59 2.02
C PRO A 430 -12.58 1.81 1.05
N GLU A 431 -12.25 0.57 1.41
CA GLU A 431 -11.50 -0.39 0.61
C GLU A 431 -12.08 -1.78 0.79
N ILE A 432 -11.91 -2.64 -0.20
CA ILE A 432 -12.17 -4.08 -0.08
C ILE A 432 -10.82 -4.78 -0.02
N PRO A 433 -10.40 -5.30 1.14
CA PRO A 433 -9.22 -6.14 1.22
C PRO A 433 -9.43 -7.43 0.42
N LEU A 434 -8.46 -7.79 -0.41
CA LEU A 434 -8.54 -8.94 -1.29
C LEU A 434 -7.79 -10.14 -0.70
N TYR A 435 -6.53 -9.93 -0.31
CA TYR A 435 -5.67 -10.99 0.21
C TYR A 435 -4.52 -10.40 1.04
N CYS A 436 -4.11 -11.16 2.04
CA CYS A 436 -2.80 -11.07 2.69
C CYS A 436 -2.04 -12.33 2.27
N ASN A 437 -0.94 -12.16 1.52
CA ASN A 437 -0.20 -13.27 0.92
C ASN A 437 1.12 -13.55 1.66
N ASP A 438 1.66 -14.75 1.48
CA ASP A 438 3.04 -15.02 1.79
C ASP A 438 3.94 -14.59 0.64
N TYR A 439 5.10 -14.05 0.97
CA TYR A 439 6.20 -13.86 0.05
C TYR A 439 7.15 -15.06 0.09
N HIS A 440 7.52 -15.52 -1.10
CA HIS A 440 8.51 -16.59 -1.25
C HIS A 440 9.71 -16.06 -2.01
N THR A 441 10.89 -16.26 -1.46
CA THR A 441 12.17 -15.89 -2.08
C THR A 441 12.97 -17.14 -2.37
N PHE A 442 13.37 -17.33 -3.63
CA PHE A 442 14.08 -18.51 -4.10
C PHE A 442 15.50 -18.17 -4.54
N PHE A 443 16.44 -19.06 -4.26
CA PHE A 443 17.87 -18.89 -4.55
C PHE A 443 18.55 -20.26 -4.70
N PRO A 444 19.74 -20.33 -5.37
CA PRO A 444 20.48 -21.56 -5.48
C PRO A 444 20.96 -22.06 -4.10
N SER A 445 21.04 -23.37 -3.93
CA SER A 445 21.44 -24.01 -2.69
C SER A 445 22.87 -23.69 -2.22
N TRP A 446 23.72 -23.13 -3.09
CA TRP A 446 25.05 -22.62 -2.72
C TRP A 446 25.01 -21.26 -2.00
N LEU A 447 23.88 -20.53 -2.02
CA LEU A 447 23.68 -19.33 -1.20
C LEU A 447 23.31 -19.79 0.23
N LYS A 448 24.16 -19.49 1.20
CA LYS A 448 23.98 -19.93 2.60
C LYS A 448 23.64 -18.75 3.50
N ASN A 449 23.00 -19.05 4.64
CA ASN A 449 22.67 -18.08 5.69
C ASN A 449 21.76 -16.94 5.24
N TYR A 450 21.00 -17.13 4.17
CA TYR A 450 20.01 -16.18 3.72
C TYR A 450 18.63 -16.55 4.29
N ASN A 451 17.94 -15.60 4.90
CA ASN A 451 16.57 -15.77 5.38
C ASN A 451 15.90 -14.39 5.56
N GLU A 452 14.63 -14.29 5.20
CA GLU A 452 13.81 -13.09 5.33
C GLU A 452 12.65 -13.32 6.29
N SER A 453 12.08 -12.20 6.78
CA SER A 453 10.82 -12.16 7.52
C SER A 453 10.14 -10.80 7.28
N SER A 454 8.94 -10.62 7.79
CA SER A 454 8.21 -9.33 7.71
C SER A 454 8.98 -8.14 8.32
N LEU A 455 9.94 -8.39 9.21
CA LEU A 455 10.78 -7.38 9.87
C LEU A 455 12.27 -7.47 9.46
N TRP A 456 12.63 -8.46 8.67
CA TRP A 456 14.00 -8.75 8.26
C TRP A 456 14.07 -8.93 6.75
N ASP A 457 14.18 -7.81 6.05
CA ASP A 457 14.15 -7.71 4.60
C ASP A 457 15.49 -8.11 3.93
N PHE A 458 15.49 -8.11 2.59
CA PHE A 458 16.67 -8.37 1.78
C PHE A 458 17.90 -7.56 2.23
N GLN A 459 17.72 -6.28 2.57
CA GLN A 459 18.84 -5.38 2.92
C GLN A 459 19.56 -5.82 4.19
N LYS A 460 18.82 -6.42 5.12
CA LYS A 460 19.36 -6.97 6.36
C LYS A 460 19.88 -8.40 6.15
N ALA A 461 19.13 -9.25 5.45
CA ALA A 461 19.44 -10.65 5.21
C ALA A 461 20.72 -10.85 4.39
N ILE A 462 20.93 -10.05 3.34
CA ILE A 462 22.07 -10.18 2.45
C ILE A 462 23.43 -9.94 3.13
N VAL A 463 23.47 -9.23 4.26
CA VAL A 463 24.69 -8.98 5.04
C VAL A 463 25.21 -10.26 5.69
N TYR A 464 24.32 -11.20 5.98
CA TYR A 464 24.65 -12.50 6.58
C TYR A 464 24.87 -13.61 5.56
N ALA A 465 24.39 -13.40 4.33
CA ALA A 465 24.47 -14.36 3.27
C ALA A 465 25.92 -14.63 2.82
N SER A 466 26.19 -15.86 2.42
CA SER A 466 27.51 -16.29 1.91
C SER A 466 27.37 -17.26 0.75
N ILE A 467 28.37 -17.29 -0.13
CA ILE A 467 28.45 -18.23 -1.25
C ILE A 467 29.31 -19.42 -0.81
N GLU A 468 28.74 -20.64 -0.87
CA GLU A 468 29.45 -21.85 -0.52
C GLU A 468 30.65 -22.06 -1.44
N GLY A 469 31.85 -22.26 -0.87
CA GLY A 469 33.08 -22.47 -1.61
C GLY A 469 33.74 -21.22 -2.19
N ALA A 470 33.21 -20.03 -1.93
CA ALA A 470 33.91 -18.80 -2.20
C ALA A 470 34.89 -18.50 -1.06
N GLU A 471 36.19 -18.38 -1.38
CA GLU A 471 37.27 -17.95 -0.46
C GLU A 471 37.42 -16.42 -0.43
#